data_179674b79dd38736fe08b1603bab632d
#
_entry.id   179674b79dd38736fe08b1603bab632d
#
_cell.length_a   1.000
_cell.length_b   1.000
_cell.length_c   1.000
_cell.angle_alpha   90.00
_cell.angle_beta   90.00
_cell.angle_gamma   90.00
#
_symmetry.space_group_name_H-M   'P 1'
#
loop_
_entity.id
_entity.type
_entity.pdbx_description
1 polymer ?
#
loop_
_entity_poly.entity_id
_entity_poly.type
_entity_poly.pdbx_seq_one_letter_code
_entity_poly.pdbx_strand_id
1 'polypeptide(L)'
;MSDAPPTPGIHHVTCIAGDPQQNMDFWVETLGLRLVKRSVNQDDPTTYHFFFADAEGTPGTSMTFFPWENLRQGKVGSGQVSRTAFRVPEDSLDFWXXXFDDXXVDYXDXXERFXXXVLPFRAPDGLPVELVAVEIPDDDPTVPWTAFVPEEAAIRGFHSVTLWLADPXXXEXXLXXMGXXXXGTEESPGDTPGDERTRFEATGTVGQYVDVLPTIEGARQGHGTVHHVAFQTPSDEDQMAMRKAVSSHGVRPXQQIDRHWFRSVYFXXXXGXLFELXXSGPGYTSDEPLDELGEKLVLPGEFENQRGQIEAGLTDVTIPRAESVDADAD
;
A
#
# COMPACT_ATOMS: atom_id res chain seq x y z
N MET A 1 14.66 -2.74 -25.41
CA MET A 1 14.90 -2.02 -24.14
C MET A 1 14.06 -0.76 -24.09
N SER A 2 13.56 -0.44 -22.92
CA SER A 2 12.78 0.76 -22.70
C SER A 2 13.69 1.98 -22.56
N ASP A 3 13.30 3.11 -23.12
CA ASP A 3 13.99 4.38 -22.90
C ASP A 3 13.57 5.03 -21.57
N ALA A 4 12.59 4.47 -20.89
CA ALA A 4 12.14 5.02 -19.62
C ALA A 4 13.12 4.65 -18.50
N PRO A 5 13.39 5.57 -17.58
CA PRO A 5 14.17 5.18 -16.40
C PRO A 5 13.42 4.11 -15.61
N PRO A 6 14.11 3.15 -15.03
CA PRO A 6 13.44 2.10 -14.26
C PRO A 6 12.74 2.66 -13.03
N THR A 7 11.62 2.03 -12.64
CA THR A 7 10.93 2.45 -11.43
C THR A 7 11.76 2.13 -10.19
N PRO A 8 11.81 3.03 -9.20
CA PRO A 8 12.44 2.69 -7.92
C PRO A 8 11.66 1.68 -7.09
N GLY A 9 10.34 1.57 -7.34
CA GLY A 9 9.52 0.63 -6.59
C GLY A 9 8.13 1.15 -6.32
N ILE A 10 7.48 0.51 -5.38
CA ILE A 10 6.09 0.83 -5.00
C ILE A 10 6.02 2.25 -4.42
N HIS A 11 5.05 3.03 -4.89
CA HIS A 11 4.72 4.31 -4.30
C HIS A 11 3.66 4.16 -3.22
N HIS A 12 2.57 3.49 -3.54
CA HIS A 12 1.49 3.23 -2.59
C HIS A 12 0.67 2.03 -3.03
N VAL A 13 -0.15 1.54 -2.09
CA VAL A 13 -1.12 0.47 -2.35
C VAL A 13 -2.47 1.00 -1.87
N THR A 14 -3.51 0.83 -2.68
CA THR A 14 -4.86 1.26 -2.33
C THR A 14 -5.78 0.05 -2.22
N CYS A 15 -6.51 -0.02 -1.12
CA CYS A 15 -7.34 -1.17 -0.76
C CYS A 15 -8.78 -0.73 -0.49
N ILE A 16 -9.67 -1.71 -0.49
CA ILE A 16 -11.08 -1.50 -0.16
C ILE A 16 -11.33 -2.06 1.23
N ALA A 17 -11.94 -1.25 2.10
CA ALA A 17 -12.30 -1.64 3.45
C ALA A 17 -13.80 -1.47 3.65
N GLY A 18 -14.32 -1.96 4.78
CA GLY A 18 -15.70 -1.78 5.13
C GLY A 18 -15.89 -0.60 6.07
N ASP A 19 -15.83 -0.87 7.37
CA ASP A 19 -16.13 0.14 8.38
C ASP A 19 -14.97 1.14 8.51
N PRO A 20 -15.22 2.45 8.31
CA PRO A 20 -14.12 3.40 8.35
C PRO A 20 -13.47 3.57 9.73
N GLN A 21 -14.23 3.45 10.82
CA GLN A 21 -13.63 3.58 12.15
C GLN A 21 -12.73 2.38 12.47
N GLN A 22 -13.19 1.18 12.14
CA GLN A 22 -12.38 -0.01 12.34
C GLN A 22 -11.08 0.07 11.53
N ASN A 23 -11.18 0.53 10.29
CA ASN A 23 -10.02 0.73 9.43
C ASN A 23 -9.03 1.72 10.05
N MET A 24 -9.55 2.87 10.50
CA MET A 24 -8.74 3.91 11.12
C MET A 24 -8.04 3.39 12.37
N ASP A 25 -8.79 2.73 13.26
CA ASP A 25 -8.23 2.23 14.52
C ASP A 25 -7.13 1.21 14.28
N PHE A 26 -7.34 0.32 13.33
CA PHE A 26 -6.36 -0.74 13.09
C PHE A 26 -5.06 -0.16 12.54
N TRP A 27 -5.15 0.67 11.51
CA TRP A 27 -3.92 1.14 10.83
C TRP A 27 -3.17 2.17 11.66
N VAL A 28 -3.87 2.99 12.46
CA VAL A 28 -3.20 3.98 13.31
C VAL A 28 -2.78 3.37 14.64
N GLU A 29 -3.71 2.71 15.34
CA GLU A 29 -3.48 2.30 16.73
C GLU A 29 -2.76 0.96 16.80
N THR A 30 -3.19 -0.03 16.02
CA THR A 30 -2.60 -1.36 16.09
C THR A 30 -1.30 -1.44 15.31
N LEU A 31 -1.27 -0.97 14.06
CA LEU A 31 -0.06 -1.05 13.26
C LEU A 31 0.85 0.16 13.40
N GLY A 32 0.36 1.26 13.96
CA GLY A 32 1.20 2.39 14.28
C GLY A 32 1.58 3.28 13.12
N LEU A 33 0.82 3.27 12.02
CA LEU A 33 1.07 4.21 10.93
C LEU A 33 0.45 5.56 11.24
N ARG A 34 0.95 6.60 10.58
CA ARG A 34 0.39 7.93 10.71
C ARG A 34 -0.70 8.13 9.67
N LEU A 35 -1.85 8.67 10.10
CA LEU A 35 -2.83 9.18 9.14
C LEU A 35 -2.27 10.47 8.58
N VAL A 36 -1.82 10.44 7.31
CA VAL A 36 -1.21 11.63 6.71
C VAL A 36 -2.18 12.42 5.87
N LYS A 37 -3.29 11.81 5.45
CA LYS A 37 -4.29 12.55 4.68
C LYS A 37 -5.65 11.91 4.89
N ARG A 38 -6.66 12.74 5.13
CA ARG A 38 -8.04 12.32 5.22
C ARG A 38 -8.83 13.10 4.18
N SER A 39 -9.38 12.40 3.21
CA SER A 39 -10.06 13.03 2.09
C SER A 39 -11.23 12.15 1.65
N VAL A 40 -11.72 12.37 0.44
CA VAL A 40 -12.76 11.53 -0.16
C VAL A 40 -12.25 10.95 -1.47
N ASN A 41 -12.87 9.85 -1.86
CA ASN A 41 -12.63 9.24 -3.17
C ASN A 41 -13.02 10.26 -4.23
N GLN A 42 -12.07 10.60 -5.12
CA GLN A 42 -12.32 11.66 -6.09
C GLN A 42 -13.30 11.24 -7.18
N ASP A 43 -13.56 9.95 -7.31
CA ASP A 43 -14.57 9.43 -8.24
C ASP A 43 -15.91 9.18 -7.56
N ASP A 44 -15.96 9.25 -6.21
CA ASP A 44 -17.19 9.02 -5.45
C ASP A 44 -17.06 9.71 -4.09
N PRO A 45 -17.41 11.01 -4.00
CA PRO A 45 -17.17 11.74 -2.75
C PRO A 45 -18.08 11.38 -1.59
N THR A 46 -18.92 10.38 -1.73
CA THR A 46 -19.67 9.83 -0.58
C THR A 46 -18.83 8.86 0.25
N THR A 47 -17.62 8.53 -0.18
CA THR A 47 -16.73 7.58 0.45
C THR A 47 -15.42 8.28 0.83
N TYR A 48 -14.95 8.05 2.05
CA TYR A 48 -13.64 8.55 2.48
C TYR A 48 -12.51 7.98 1.63
N HIS A 49 -11.38 8.66 1.65
CA HIS A 49 -10.10 8.15 1.20
C HIS A 49 -9.08 8.45 2.30
N PHE A 50 -8.63 7.39 2.99
CA PHE A 50 -7.64 7.53 4.07
C PHE A 50 -6.27 7.13 3.56
N PHE A 51 -5.25 7.91 3.93
CA PHE A 51 -3.86 7.64 3.56
C PHE A 51 -3.06 7.46 4.84
N PHE A 52 -2.55 6.25 5.06
CA PHE A 52 -1.69 5.93 6.21
C PHE A 52 -0.27 5.74 5.72
N ALA A 53 0.71 6.30 6.43
CA ALA A 53 2.09 6.31 5.93
C ALA A 53 3.05 6.39 7.09
N ASP A 54 4.33 6.66 6.78
CA ASP A 54 5.30 6.94 7.84
C ASP A 54 5.10 8.37 8.34
N ALA A 55 6.04 8.85 9.18
CA ALA A 55 5.89 10.16 9.83
C ALA A 55 5.78 11.32 8.84
N GLU A 56 6.33 11.18 7.64
CA GLU A 56 6.39 12.28 6.68
C GLU A 56 5.67 11.98 5.36
N GLY A 57 5.02 10.83 5.25
CA GLY A 57 4.39 10.44 3.98
C GLY A 57 5.41 10.16 2.89
N THR A 58 6.53 9.58 3.27
CA THR A 58 7.62 9.27 2.35
C THR A 58 7.12 8.39 1.20
N PRO A 59 7.52 8.64 -0.05
CA PRO A 59 7.16 7.72 -1.14
C PRO A 59 7.59 6.30 -0.81
N GLY A 60 6.69 5.35 -1.05
CA GLY A 60 6.95 3.96 -0.71
C GLY A 60 6.45 3.55 0.66
N THR A 61 5.65 4.41 1.32
CA THR A 61 5.14 4.08 2.65
C THR A 61 3.62 4.19 2.78
N SER A 62 2.91 4.64 1.74
CA SER A 62 1.48 4.98 1.88
C SER A 62 0.58 3.79 1.57
N MET A 63 -0.12 3.32 2.59
CA MET A 63 -1.19 2.34 2.47
C MET A 63 -2.50 3.11 2.52
N THR A 64 -3.30 3.05 1.45
CA THR A 64 -4.47 3.90 1.38
C THR A 64 -5.73 3.07 1.23
N PHE A 65 -6.86 3.64 1.66
CA PHE A 65 -8.11 2.88 1.72
C PHE A 65 -9.28 3.70 1.25
N PHE A 66 -10.19 3.01 0.55
CA PHE A 66 -11.56 3.45 0.38
C PHE A 66 -12.41 2.60 1.33
N PRO A 67 -12.84 3.13 2.48
CA PRO A 67 -13.75 2.38 3.35
C PRO A 67 -15.18 2.50 2.81
N TRP A 68 -15.51 1.63 1.92
CA TRP A 68 -16.73 1.65 1.11
C TRP A 68 -17.78 0.80 1.80
N GLU A 69 -18.47 1.38 2.78
CA GLU A 69 -19.29 0.65 3.74
C GLU A 69 -20.31 -0.28 3.11
N ASN A 70 -20.92 0.14 2.00
CA ASN A 70 -22.02 -0.61 1.40
C ASN A 70 -21.59 -1.60 0.33
N LEU A 71 -20.28 -1.76 0.13
CA LEU A 71 -19.79 -2.72 -0.85
C LEU A 71 -19.78 -4.11 -0.22
N ARG A 72 -19.73 -5.13 -1.06
CA ARG A 72 -19.74 -6.53 -0.64
C ARG A 72 -18.38 -6.93 -0.05
N GLN A 73 -18.39 -8.07 0.66
CA GLN A 73 -17.14 -8.71 1.07
C GLN A 73 -16.40 -9.21 -0.17
N GLY A 74 -15.11 -8.93 -0.25
CA GLY A 74 -14.29 -9.41 -1.36
C GLY A 74 -13.74 -10.79 -1.13
N LYS A 75 -13.08 -11.30 -2.16
CA LYS A 75 -12.37 -12.57 -2.12
C LYS A 75 -11.06 -12.41 -2.88
N VAL A 76 -9.95 -12.70 -2.21
CA VAL A 76 -8.63 -12.60 -2.84
C VAL A 76 -8.44 -13.78 -3.78
N GLY A 77 -7.97 -13.50 -4.99
CA GLY A 77 -7.75 -14.55 -5.97
C GLY A 77 -6.96 -14.05 -7.16
N SER A 78 -7.08 -14.77 -8.25
CA SER A 78 -6.33 -14.50 -9.48
C SER A 78 -6.66 -13.11 -10.02
N GLY A 79 -5.64 -12.38 -10.46
CA GLY A 79 -5.79 -11.05 -11.01
C GLY A 79 -5.71 -9.95 -9.96
N GLN A 80 -5.25 -10.27 -8.75
CA GLN A 80 -5.19 -9.30 -7.65
C GLN A 80 -3.81 -9.32 -7.00
N VAL A 81 -3.50 -8.21 -6.31
CA VAL A 81 -2.45 -8.24 -5.31
C VAL A 81 -2.98 -9.07 -4.15
N SER A 82 -2.33 -10.18 -3.86
CA SER A 82 -2.83 -11.12 -2.85
C SER A 82 -2.26 -10.86 -1.48
N ARG A 83 -1.08 -10.24 -1.39
CA ARG A 83 -0.40 -9.93 -0.12
C ARG A 83 0.31 -8.60 -0.28
N THR A 84 0.25 -7.78 0.76
CA THR A 84 1.04 -6.55 0.85
C THR A 84 1.95 -6.69 2.06
N ALA A 85 3.25 -6.49 1.88
CA ALA A 85 4.23 -6.71 2.94
C ALA A 85 4.95 -5.40 3.28
N PHE A 86 5.12 -5.16 4.58
CA PHE A 86 5.84 -4.02 5.12
C PHE A 86 7.14 -4.47 5.74
N ARG A 87 8.16 -3.58 5.72
CA ARG A 87 9.43 -3.80 6.40
C ARG A 87 9.30 -3.42 7.87
N VAL A 88 9.87 -4.23 8.73
CA VAL A 88 10.08 -3.88 10.14
C VAL A 88 11.52 -4.21 10.51
N PRO A 89 12.09 -3.59 11.57
CA PRO A 89 13.46 -3.91 11.97
C PRO A 89 13.62 -5.39 12.29
N GLU A 90 14.82 -5.94 12.02
CA GLU A 90 14.99 -7.38 11.96
C GLU A 90 14.78 -8.09 13.30
N ASP A 91 14.87 -7.40 14.42
CA ASP A 91 14.67 -8.02 15.73
C ASP A 91 13.28 -7.75 16.31
N SER A 92 12.32 -7.24 15.49
CA SER A 92 11.06 -6.71 16.02
C SER A 92 9.88 -7.68 15.96
N LEU A 93 10.01 -8.84 15.32
CA LEU A 93 8.83 -9.70 15.14
C LEU A 93 8.26 -10.21 16.47
N ASP A 94 9.06 -10.39 17.49
CA ASP A 94 8.55 -10.77 18.80
C ASP A 94 7.63 -9.69 19.37
N PHE A 95 7.97 -8.45 19.17
CA PHE A 95 7.08 -7.35 19.56
C PHE A 95 5.73 -7.50 18.87
N TRP A 96 5.76 -7.77 17.60
CA TRP A 96 4.52 -7.87 16.83
C TRP A 96 3.69 -9.10 17.17
N UNK A 97 4.33 -10.14 17.40
CA UNK A 97 3.60 -11.26 17.77
C UNK A 97 2.93 -11.09 19.09
N UNK A 98 3.40 -10.14 19.98
CA UNK A 98 2.84 -9.78 21.22
C UNK A 98 1.74 -8.76 21.07
N UNK A 99 1.88 -7.87 20.02
CA UNK A 99 0.92 -6.95 19.72
C UNK A 99 -0.28 -7.56 19.22
N PHE A 100 -0.12 -8.56 18.39
CA PHE A 100 -1.21 -9.26 17.73
C PHE A 100 -1.99 -10.16 18.70
N ASP A 101 -1.32 -10.80 19.58
CA ASP A 101 -2.01 -11.59 20.62
C ASP A 101 -2.91 -10.68 21.47
N ASP A 102 -2.41 -9.61 21.88
CA ASP A 102 -3.17 -8.66 22.72
C ASP A 102 -4.35 -8.04 22.00
N UNK A 103 -4.02 -7.87 20.70
CA UNK A 103 -5.05 -7.23 20.04
C UNK A 103 -6.04 -8.13 19.38
N UNK A 104 -5.62 -9.49 19.41
CA UNK A 104 -6.45 -10.42 18.84
C UNK A 104 -6.45 -10.44 17.37
N VAL A 105 -5.43 -10.08 16.82
CA VAL A 105 -5.23 -10.08 15.37
C VAL A 105 -5.03 -11.51 14.88
N ASP A 106 -5.64 -11.86 13.77
CA ASP A 106 -5.51 -13.20 13.17
C ASP A 106 -4.18 -13.25 12.42
N TYR A 107 -3.25 -14.08 12.90
CA TYR A 107 -1.94 -14.20 12.25
C TYR A 107 -1.50 -15.65 12.21
N UNK A 108 -0.53 -15.91 11.25
CA UNK A 108 0.01 -17.22 11.02
C UNK A 108 1.42 -17.29 11.55
N ASP A 109 1.79 -18.47 11.55
CA ASP A 109 3.17 -18.71 12.00
C ASP A 109 4.19 -18.08 11.05
N UNK A 110 5.24 -17.75 11.54
CA UNK A 110 6.25 -17.09 10.77
C UNK A 110 6.74 -18.02 9.71
N UNK A 111 6.99 -17.50 8.53
CA UNK A 111 7.53 -18.15 7.41
C UNK A 111 8.84 -17.54 7.09
N GLU A 112 9.66 -18.27 6.35
CA GLU A 112 10.91 -17.77 5.80
C GLU A 112 10.80 -17.66 4.29
N ARG A 113 11.19 -16.48 3.77
CA ARG A 113 11.03 -16.24 2.34
C ARG A 113 12.23 -15.42 1.86
N PHE A 114 12.93 -15.98 0.93
CA PHE A 114 14.15 -15.35 0.40
C PHE A 114 15.05 -14.76 1.51
N UNK A 115 15.19 -15.55 2.52
CA UNK A 115 16.06 -15.28 3.58
C UNK A 115 15.61 -14.37 4.65
N UNK A 116 14.26 -13.81 4.59
CA UNK A 116 13.83 -12.98 5.63
C UNK A 116 12.75 -13.70 6.38
N UNK A 117 12.40 -13.44 7.62
CA UNK A 117 11.37 -13.95 8.38
C UNK A 117 10.19 -13.19 8.03
N VAL A 118 9.04 -13.68 7.86
CA VAL A 118 7.79 -13.08 7.47
C VAL A 118 6.71 -13.45 8.47
N LEU A 119 5.96 -12.46 8.94
CA LEU A 119 4.81 -12.66 9.84
C LEU A 119 3.55 -12.31 9.07
N PRO A 120 2.79 -13.32 8.57
CA PRO A 120 1.54 -13.03 7.87
C PRO A 120 0.41 -12.78 8.87
N PHE A 121 -0.48 -11.88 8.51
CA PHE A 121 -1.66 -11.62 9.34
C PHE A 121 -2.79 -11.07 8.48
N ARG A 122 -3.95 -10.90 9.09
CA ARG A 122 -5.10 -10.31 8.39
C ARG A 122 -5.53 -9.04 9.10
N ALA A 123 -5.62 -7.99 8.31
CA ALA A 123 -6.21 -6.72 8.74
C ALA A 123 -7.73 -6.83 8.70
N PRO A 124 -8.46 -5.81 9.15
CA PRO A 124 -9.93 -5.88 9.10
C PRO A 124 -10.43 -6.23 7.70
N ASP A 125 -11.58 -6.89 7.68
CA ASP A 125 -12.21 -7.41 6.46
C ASP A 125 -11.44 -8.56 5.84
N GLY A 126 -10.41 -9.08 6.53
CA GLY A 126 -9.66 -10.22 6.06
C GLY A 126 -8.54 -9.89 5.09
N LEU A 127 -8.17 -8.62 4.95
CA LEU A 127 -7.11 -8.21 4.04
C LEU A 127 -5.78 -8.86 4.43
N PRO A 128 -5.13 -9.63 3.53
CA PRO A 128 -3.87 -10.26 3.89
C PRO A 128 -2.70 -9.25 3.86
N VAL A 129 -1.96 -9.20 4.96
CA VAL A 129 -0.82 -8.30 5.14
C VAL A 129 0.31 -9.09 5.76
N GLU A 130 1.54 -8.67 5.53
CA GLU A 130 2.72 -9.34 6.09
C GLU A 130 3.69 -8.31 6.64
N LEU A 131 4.42 -8.70 7.69
CA LEU A 131 5.57 -7.95 8.16
C LEU A 131 6.82 -8.77 7.85
N VAL A 132 7.81 -8.12 7.23
CA VAL A 132 9.06 -8.77 6.86
C VAL A 132 10.18 -8.12 7.66
N ALA A 133 10.90 -8.93 8.43
CA ALA A 133 11.98 -8.43 9.29
C ALA A 133 13.23 -8.24 8.46
N VAL A 134 13.73 -7.02 8.41
CA VAL A 134 14.89 -6.67 7.59
C VAL A 134 15.84 -5.76 8.38
N GLU A 135 17.09 -5.75 7.97
CA GLU A 135 18.02 -4.75 8.47
C GLU A 135 17.66 -3.39 7.90
N ILE A 136 17.51 -2.39 8.76
CA ILE A 136 17.19 -1.03 8.33
C ILE A 136 18.49 -0.23 8.26
N PRO A 137 18.92 0.21 7.08
CA PRO A 137 20.17 0.97 6.99
C PRO A 137 20.09 2.31 7.70
N ASP A 138 21.23 2.83 8.15
CA ASP A 138 21.27 4.15 8.78
C ASP A 138 20.79 5.26 7.87
N ASP A 139 20.96 5.12 6.56
CA ASP A 139 20.54 6.14 5.59
C ASP A 139 19.18 5.84 4.97
N ASP A 140 18.40 4.96 5.59
CA ASP A 140 17.06 4.64 5.10
C ASP A 140 16.21 5.91 4.98
N PRO A 141 15.48 6.10 3.88
CA PRO A 141 14.72 7.36 3.72
C PRO A 141 13.45 7.44 4.57
N THR A 142 12.95 6.30 5.08
CA THR A 142 11.71 6.33 5.84
C THR A 142 11.93 6.91 7.23
N VAL A 143 10.87 7.53 7.77
CA VAL A 143 10.91 8.15 9.10
C VAL A 143 9.85 7.47 9.95
N PRO A 144 10.22 6.70 10.96
CA PRO A 144 9.22 5.92 11.70
C PRO A 144 8.25 6.81 12.47
N TRP A 145 6.97 6.43 12.45
CA TRP A 145 5.94 7.06 13.28
C TRP A 145 5.87 6.31 14.59
N THR A 146 5.90 7.02 15.69
CA THR A 146 6.06 6.37 16.99
C THR A 146 4.98 6.76 18.00
N ALA A 147 3.84 7.25 17.53
CA ALA A 147 2.76 7.60 18.44
C ALA A 147 2.21 6.40 19.19
N PHE A 148 2.16 5.23 18.55
CA PHE A 148 1.59 4.03 19.16
C PHE A 148 2.55 2.85 19.20
N VAL A 149 3.65 2.88 18.46
CA VAL A 149 4.60 1.77 18.35
C VAL A 149 6.00 2.34 18.55
N PRO A 150 6.86 1.66 19.33
CA PRO A 150 8.21 2.20 19.53
C PRO A 150 9.04 2.14 18.26
N GLU A 151 10.03 3.01 18.17
CA GLU A 151 10.88 3.10 17.00
C GLU A 151 11.51 1.76 16.64
N GLU A 152 11.89 0.97 17.64
CA GLU A 152 12.58 -0.30 17.45
C GLU A 152 11.72 -1.35 16.75
N ALA A 153 10.39 -1.14 16.68
CA ALA A 153 9.49 -2.06 16.03
C ALA A 153 8.70 -1.43 14.88
N ALA A 154 8.83 -0.13 14.67
CA ALA A 154 7.94 0.60 13.76
C ALA A 154 8.08 0.12 12.32
N ILE A 155 6.95 0.12 11.62
CA ILE A 155 6.91 -0.19 10.18
C ILE A 155 7.70 0.87 9.41
N ARG A 156 8.52 0.42 8.46
CA ARG A 156 9.42 1.25 7.70
C ARG A 156 9.11 1.18 6.20
N GLY A 157 7.83 1.34 5.85
CA GLY A 157 7.40 1.34 4.46
C GLY A 157 7.25 -0.06 3.88
N PHE A 158 6.96 -0.12 2.59
CA PHE A 158 6.70 -1.39 1.93
C PHE A 158 7.97 -2.21 1.77
N HIS A 159 7.82 -3.52 1.86
CA HIS A 159 8.77 -4.50 1.39
C HIS A 159 8.42 -4.95 -0.02
N SER A 160 7.18 -5.41 -0.20
CA SER A 160 6.79 -6.06 -1.46
C SER A 160 5.28 -6.14 -1.58
N VAL A 161 4.85 -6.46 -2.80
CA VAL A 161 3.52 -7.00 -3.05
C VAL A 161 3.66 -8.34 -3.74
N THR A 162 2.68 -9.22 -3.51
CA THR A 162 2.58 -10.51 -4.21
C THR A 162 1.40 -10.45 -5.16
N LEU A 163 1.63 -10.78 -6.42
CA LEU A 163 0.60 -10.81 -7.44
C LEU A 163 0.20 -12.24 -7.71
N TRP A 164 -1.10 -12.54 -7.60
CA TRP A 164 -1.66 -13.82 -8.01
C TRP A 164 -2.18 -13.69 -9.44
N LEU A 165 -1.70 -14.51 -10.35
CA LEU A 165 -2.07 -14.42 -11.76
C LEU A 165 -2.27 -15.82 -12.32
N ALA A 166 -3.33 -15.97 -13.12
CA ALA A 166 -3.58 -17.28 -13.76
C ALA A 166 -2.49 -17.60 -14.78
N ASP A 167 -1.99 -16.57 -15.51
CA ASP A 167 -0.93 -16.75 -16.51
C ASP A 167 0.08 -15.61 -16.33
N PRO A 168 1.14 -15.87 -15.60
CA PRO A 168 2.11 -14.81 -15.34
C PRO A 168 2.87 -14.23 -16.52
N UNK A 169 2.98 -14.86 -17.44
CA UNK A 169 3.84 -14.51 -18.57
C UNK A 169 3.67 -13.11 -19.11
N UNK A 170 2.63 -12.52 -19.02
CA UNK A 170 2.40 -11.19 -19.53
C UNK A 170 2.76 -10.17 -18.47
N UNK A 171 2.63 -10.46 -17.18
CA UNK A 171 3.03 -9.67 -16.10
C UNK A 171 4.50 -9.57 -16.03
N GLU A 172 5.06 -10.71 -16.16
CA GLU A 172 6.52 -10.72 -16.07
C GLU A 172 7.19 -9.87 -17.17
N UNK A 173 6.67 -9.99 -18.21
CA UNK A 173 7.15 -9.19 -19.32
C UNK A 173 6.91 -7.74 -19.11
N UNK A 174 5.88 -7.28 -18.36
CA UNK A 174 5.65 -5.96 -17.98
C UNK A 174 6.60 -5.52 -16.98
N LEU A 175 6.74 -6.29 -15.96
CA LEU A 175 7.74 -5.96 -14.94
C LEU A 175 9.14 -5.74 -15.52
N UNK A 176 9.52 -6.51 -16.42
CA UNK A 176 10.78 -6.35 -17.04
C UNK A 176 10.86 -5.11 -17.87
N UNK A 177 9.68 -4.51 -18.36
CA UNK A 177 9.57 -3.27 -19.01
C UNK A 177 9.68 -2.12 -18.07
N MET A 178 9.22 -2.27 -16.92
CA MET A 178 9.28 -1.24 -15.87
C MET A 178 10.62 -1.16 -15.15
N GLY A 179 11.53 -2.04 -15.47
CA GLY A 179 12.86 -2.03 -14.89
C GLY A 179 13.05 -3.02 -13.72
N UNK A 180 12.16 -3.87 -13.37
CA UNK A 180 12.26 -4.86 -12.35
C UNK A 180 13.12 -5.98 -12.85
N UNK A 181 14.15 -6.49 -12.24
CA UNK A 181 15.10 -7.51 -12.48
C UNK A 181 14.66 -8.75 -11.76
N UNK A 182 14.73 -10.00 -12.22
CA UNK A 182 14.43 -11.25 -11.66
C UNK A 182 15.43 -11.51 -10.60
N UNK A 183 14.97 -11.69 -9.43
CA UNK A 183 15.77 -11.91 -8.30
C UNK A 183 16.00 -13.34 -8.14
N GLY A 184 14.89 -14.22 -8.36
CA GLY A 184 14.96 -15.67 -8.26
C GLY A 184 13.62 -16.29 -7.95
N THR A 185 13.62 -17.61 -7.73
CA THR A 185 12.37 -18.33 -7.43
C THR A 185 12.55 -19.21 -6.20
N GLU A 186 11.43 -19.48 -5.50
CA GLU A 186 11.40 -20.51 -4.46
C GLU A 186 9.98 -21.02 -4.31
N GLU A 187 9.84 -22.18 -3.67
CA GLU A 187 8.51 -22.67 -3.33
C GLU A 187 7.84 -21.73 -2.35
N SER A 188 6.52 -21.65 -2.44
CA SER A 188 5.76 -20.68 -1.62
C SER A 188 4.84 -21.45 -0.66
N PRO A 189 5.40 -22.04 0.40
CA PRO A 189 4.58 -22.76 1.36
C PRO A 189 3.62 -21.79 2.05
N GLY A 190 2.42 -22.28 2.30
CA GLY A 190 1.41 -21.47 2.98
C GLY A 190 0.53 -20.66 2.04
N ASP A 191 0.96 -20.43 0.81
CA ASP A 191 0.09 -19.79 -0.19
C ASP A 191 -0.63 -20.85 -1.00
N THR A 192 0.09 -21.46 -1.94
CA THR A 192 -0.44 -22.55 -2.77
C THR A 192 0.62 -23.64 -2.78
N PRO A 193 0.35 -24.80 -2.18
CA PRO A 193 1.38 -25.83 -2.11
C PRO A 193 1.91 -26.22 -3.50
N GLY A 194 3.21 -26.26 -3.63
CA GLY A 194 3.88 -26.64 -4.86
C GLY A 194 4.06 -25.55 -5.88
N ASP A 195 3.50 -24.38 -5.66
CA ASP A 195 3.68 -23.26 -6.57
C ASP A 195 5.00 -22.55 -6.30
N GLU A 196 5.60 -22.05 -7.38
CA GLU A 196 6.82 -21.27 -7.28
C GLU A 196 6.52 -19.79 -7.23
N ARG A 197 7.17 -19.11 -6.30
CA ARG A 197 7.16 -17.66 -6.18
C ARG A 197 8.36 -17.13 -6.94
N THR A 198 8.14 -16.19 -7.86
CA THR A 198 9.21 -15.53 -8.60
C THR A 198 9.30 -14.09 -8.11
N ARG A 199 10.50 -13.67 -7.69
CA ARG A 199 10.71 -12.33 -7.16
C ARG A 199 11.41 -11.44 -8.17
N PHE A 200 10.86 -10.25 -8.36
CA PHE A 200 11.43 -9.18 -9.18
C PHE A 200 11.82 -8.02 -8.27
N GLU A 201 12.88 -7.31 -8.64
CA GLU A 201 13.40 -6.24 -7.80
C GLU A 201 13.56 -4.96 -8.61
N ALA A 202 12.94 -3.87 -8.14
CA ALA A 202 13.11 -2.53 -8.68
C ALA A 202 14.42 -1.92 -8.16
N THR A 203 14.70 -0.68 -8.55
CA THR A 203 16.02 -0.10 -8.31
C THR A 203 16.18 0.62 -6.98
N GLY A 204 15.10 0.87 -6.26
CA GLY A 204 15.17 1.58 -4.99
C GLY A 204 15.42 0.65 -3.81
N THR A 205 15.25 1.19 -2.61
CA THR A 205 15.51 0.46 -1.38
C THR A 205 14.28 0.31 -0.48
N VAL A 206 13.14 0.88 -0.87
CA VAL A 206 11.87 0.75 -0.15
C VAL A 206 10.82 0.32 -1.16
N GLY A 207 10.09 -0.75 -0.86
CA GLY A 207 9.05 -1.23 -1.76
C GLY A 207 9.59 -1.72 -3.09
N GLN A 208 10.78 -2.28 -3.10
CA GLN A 208 11.42 -2.61 -4.38
C GLN A 208 11.06 -3.99 -4.91
N TYR A 209 10.38 -4.84 -4.13
CA TYR A 209 10.12 -6.21 -4.57
C TYR A 209 8.70 -6.40 -5.05
N VAL A 210 8.56 -7.14 -6.15
CA VAL A 210 7.27 -7.61 -6.65
C VAL A 210 7.40 -9.11 -6.85
N ASP A 211 6.55 -9.88 -6.17
CA ASP A 211 6.55 -11.32 -6.29
C ASP A 211 5.36 -11.75 -7.13
N VAL A 212 5.54 -12.78 -7.93
CA VAL A 212 4.50 -13.32 -8.81
C VAL A 212 4.30 -14.78 -8.48
N LEU A 213 3.04 -15.16 -8.31
CA LEU A 213 2.66 -16.54 -7.99
C LEU A 213 1.51 -16.98 -8.90
N PRO A 214 1.64 -18.08 -9.63
CA PRO A 214 0.51 -18.55 -10.45
C PRO A 214 -0.61 -19.07 -9.57
N THR A 215 -1.84 -18.70 -9.90
CA THR A 215 -3.00 -19.29 -9.25
C THR A 215 -4.23 -19.12 -10.12
N ILE A 216 -5.15 -20.08 -10.03
CA ILE A 216 -6.44 -20.02 -10.72
C ILE A 216 -7.60 -19.80 -9.75
N GLU A 217 -7.32 -19.47 -8.49
CA GLU A 217 -8.38 -19.18 -7.53
C GLU A 217 -9.24 -18.03 -8.03
N GLY A 218 -10.56 -18.18 -7.90
CA GLY A 218 -11.46 -17.11 -8.29
C GLY A 218 -11.37 -15.91 -7.34
N ALA A 219 -11.58 -14.72 -7.89
CA ALA A 219 -11.46 -13.47 -7.13
C ALA A 219 -12.75 -12.68 -7.23
N ARG A 220 -12.99 -11.83 -6.23
CA ARG A 220 -14.10 -10.89 -6.25
C ARG A 220 -13.66 -9.63 -5.51
N GLN A 221 -13.70 -8.49 -6.18
CA GLN A 221 -13.31 -7.23 -5.56
C GLN A 221 -14.37 -6.83 -4.52
N GLY A 222 -13.90 -6.33 -3.40
CA GLY A 222 -14.76 -5.91 -2.30
C GLY A 222 -13.95 -5.69 -1.05
N HIS A 223 -14.64 -5.66 0.10
CA HIS A 223 -13.96 -5.45 1.39
C HIS A 223 -12.83 -6.46 1.56
N GLY A 224 -11.64 -5.97 1.93
CA GLY A 224 -10.50 -6.84 2.20
C GLY A 224 -9.69 -7.21 0.98
N THR A 225 -9.83 -6.47 -0.12
CA THR A 225 -9.02 -6.70 -1.31
C THR A 225 -8.28 -5.44 -1.71
N VAL A 226 -7.19 -5.62 -2.47
CA VAL A 226 -6.42 -4.51 -3.00
C VAL A 226 -7.06 -4.04 -4.29
N HIS A 227 -7.26 -2.72 -4.40
CA HIS A 227 -7.78 -2.10 -5.61
C HIS A 227 -6.68 -1.93 -6.66
N HIS A 228 -5.54 -1.39 -6.24
CA HIS A 228 -4.42 -1.21 -7.16
C HIS A 228 -3.11 -1.02 -6.41
N VAL A 229 -2.01 -1.20 -7.13
CA VAL A 229 -0.67 -0.89 -6.64
C VAL A 229 -0.04 0.13 -7.58
N ALA A 230 0.60 1.15 -6.99
CA ALA A 230 1.22 2.23 -7.74
C ALA A 230 2.73 2.16 -7.63
N PHE A 231 3.38 2.38 -8.76
CA PHE A 231 4.85 2.37 -8.85
C PHE A 231 5.35 3.78 -9.13
N GLN A 232 6.50 4.11 -8.57
CA GLN A 232 7.08 5.45 -8.67
C GLN A 232 7.62 5.73 -10.07
N THR A 233 7.38 6.95 -10.54
CA THR A 233 8.08 7.53 -11.67
C THR A 233 8.55 8.91 -11.21
N PRO A 234 9.87 9.19 -11.24
CA PRO A 234 10.39 10.38 -10.55
C PRO A 234 9.93 11.73 -11.07
N SER A 235 9.52 11.80 -12.34
CA SER A 235 9.10 13.08 -12.93
C SER A 235 7.97 12.83 -13.92
N ASP A 236 7.30 13.91 -14.34
CA ASP A 236 6.28 13.80 -15.40
C ASP A 236 6.88 13.23 -16.68
N GLU A 237 8.08 13.65 -17.03
CA GLU A 237 8.74 13.15 -18.22
C GLU A 237 8.98 11.65 -18.12
N ASP A 238 9.47 11.19 -16.97
CA ASP A 238 9.69 9.77 -16.74
C ASP A 238 8.39 9.00 -16.76
N GLN A 239 7.32 9.57 -16.20
CA GLN A 239 6.00 8.93 -16.22
C GLN A 239 5.50 8.74 -17.65
N MET A 240 5.64 9.76 -18.48
CA MET A 240 5.20 9.65 -19.87
C MET A 240 6.05 8.66 -20.65
N ALA A 241 7.36 8.60 -20.38
CA ALA A 241 8.21 7.62 -21.01
C ALA A 241 7.83 6.20 -20.58
N MET A 242 7.53 6.01 -19.30
CA MET A 242 7.10 4.69 -18.81
C MET A 242 5.73 4.32 -19.39
N ARG A 243 4.82 5.28 -19.50
CA ARG A 243 3.51 5.05 -20.12
C ARG A 243 3.67 4.52 -21.54
N LYS A 244 4.57 5.13 -22.29
CA LYS A 244 4.84 4.68 -23.66
C LYS A 244 5.45 3.27 -23.66
N ALA A 245 6.38 3.01 -22.74
CA ALA A 245 7.04 1.72 -22.67
C ALA A 245 6.07 0.60 -22.37
N VAL A 246 5.16 0.78 -21.40
CA VAL A 246 4.21 -0.28 -21.08
C VAL A 246 3.18 -0.46 -22.18
N SER A 247 2.86 0.59 -22.93
CA SER A 247 1.94 0.47 -24.08
C SER A 247 2.45 -0.54 -25.10
N SER A 248 3.76 -0.63 -25.26
CA SER A 248 4.34 -1.56 -26.23
C SER A 248 4.25 -3.03 -25.77
N HIS A 249 3.80 -3.26 -24.53
CA HIS A 249 3.67 -4.61 -23.96
C HIS A 249 2.22 -5.05 -23.84
N GLY A 250 1.32 -4.47 -24.65
CA GLY A 250 -0.05 -4.97 -24.76
C GLY A 250 -1.04 -4.40 -23.77
N VAL A 251 -0.67 -3.39 -23.00
CA VAL A 251 -1.61 -2.73 -22.11
C VAL A 251 -1.98 -1.36 -22.67
N ARG A 252 -3.09 -0.79 -22.19
CA ARG A 252 -3.62 0.49 -22.66
C ARG A 252 -3.71 1.46 -21.48
N PRO A 253 -2.61 2.18 -21.22
CA PRO A 253 -2.65 3.12 -20.10
C PRO A 253 -3.60 4.27 -20.38
N UNK A 254 -4.16 4.62 -19.32
CA UNK A 254 -4.98 5.75 -19.37
C UNK A 254 -4.19 6.98 -19.57
N GLN A 255 -5.02 8.16 -19.69
CA GLN A 255 -4.41 9.49 -19.71
C GLN A 255 -3.96 9.84 -18.30
N GLN A 256 -3.02 10.77 -18.20
CA GLN A 256 -2.59 11.27 -16.90
C GLN A 256 -3.75 11.95 -16.18
N ILE A 257 -3.95 11.60 -14.91
CA ILE A 257 -5.00 12.18 -14.06
C ILE A 257 -4.33 12.93 -12.92
N ASP A 258 -4.73 14.19 -12.71
CA ASP A 258 -4.26 14.96 -11.55
C ASP A 258 -5.07 14.53 -10.33
N ARG A 259 -4.42 13.83 -9.40
CA ARG A 259 -5.06 13.36 -8.16
C ARG A 259 -4.79 14.30 -6.99
N HIS A 260 -4.38 15.53 -7.27
CA HIS A 260 -4.17 16.59 -6.31
C HIS A 260 -2.81 16.50 -5.60
N TRP A 261 -2.49 15.39 -4.98
CA TRP A 261 -1.19 15.23 -4.28
C TRP A 261 -0.15 14.57 -5.15
N PHE A 262 -0.58 13.90 -6.21
CA PHE A 262 0.30 13.30 -7.21
C PHE A 262 -0.46 13.13 -8.51
N ARG A 263 0.28 12.79 -9.56
CA ARG A 263 -0.33 12.59 -10.87
C ARG A 263 -0.22 11.13 -11.26
N SER A 264 -1.28 10.60 -11.84
CA SER A 264 -1.49 9.16 -11.96
C SER A 264 -1.77 8.73 -13.39
N VAL A 265 -1.19 7.59 -13.78
CA VAL A 265 -1.54 6.90 -15.02
C VAL A 265 -1.90 5.46 -14.65
N TYR A 266 -3.10 5.02 -14.97
CA TYR A 266 -3.59 3.67 -14.63
C TYR A 266 -3.57 2.79 -15.85
N PHE A 267 -3.33 1.47 -15.64
CA PHE A 267 -3.49 0.48 -16.68
C PHE A 267 -3.77 -0.88 -16.07
N UNK A 268 -4.57 -1.63 -16.66
CA UNK A 268 -4.90 -2.95 -16.20
C UNK A 268 -3.98 -3.90 -16.92
N UNK A 269 -3.53 -4.84 -16.23
CA UNK A 269 -2.71 -5.84 -16.78
C UNK A 269 -3.65 -6.83 -17.45
N UNK A 270 -3.30 -7.58 -18.24
CA UNK A 270 -4.06 -8.51 -18.93
C UNK A 270 -4.70 -9.54 -18.08
N UNK A 271 -4.33 -9.63 -17.09
CA UNK A 271 -4.79 -10.65 -16.25
C UNK A 271 -5.53 -10.08 -15.12
N GLY A 272 -5.77 -8.86 -15.06
CA GLY A 272 -6.60 -8.22 -14.14
C GLY A 272 -5.93 -7.25 -13.14
N UNK A 273 -4.72 -7.42 -12.91
CA UNK A 273 -4.15 -6.55 -11.95
C UNK A 273 -4.19 -5.17 -12.46
N LEU A 274 -4.61 -4.17 -11.51
CA LEU A 274 -4.60 -2.74 -11.84
C LEU A 274 -3.33 -2.09 -11.29
N PHE A 275 -2.54 -1.54 -12.19
CA PHE A 275 -1.30 -0.82 -11.86
C PHE A 275 -1.51 0.66 -12.10
N GLU A 276 -0.73 1.47 -11.32
CA GLU A 276 -0.68 2.92 -11.46
C GLU A 276 0.79 3.34 -11.53
N LEU A 277 1.06 4.35 -12.35
CA LEU A 277 2.37 5.03 -12.31
C LEU A 277 2.15 6.37 -11.62
N UNK A 278 2.84 6.60 -10.64
CA UNK A 278 2.59 7.76 -9.87
C UNK A 278 3.78 8.69 -9.92
N UNK A 279 3.64 9.89 -10.16
CA UNK A 279 4.56 10.89 -10.09
C UNK A 279 4.41 11.47 -8.79
N SER A 280 5.31 11.65 -7.94
CA SER A 280 5.25 11.87 -6.49
C SER A 280 4.95 13.30 -6.06
N GLY A 281 5.01 14.27 -6.90
CA GLY A 281 4.73 15.64 -6.54
C GLY A 281 3.33 16.06 -6.90
N PRO A 282 2.81 17.09 -6.21
CA PRO A 282 3.44 17.93 -5.20
C PRO A 282 3.50 17.32 -3.79
N GLY A 283 2.79 16.20 -3.54
CA GLY A 283 2.89 15.51 -2.26
C GLY A 283 1.92 16.02 -1.20
N TYR A 284 1.93 15.33 -0.06
CA TYR A 284 0.91 15.58 0.97
C TYR A 284 1.08 16.94 1.65
N THR A 285 2.28 17.50 1.66
CA THR A 285 2.48 18.80 2.33
C THR A 285 2.12 19.99 1.44
N SER A 286 1.59 19.73 0.25
CA SER A 286 1.18 20.83 -0.63
C SER A 286 -0.02 21.61 -0.06
N ASP A 287 -0.83 20.99 0.79
CA ASP A 287 -2.02 21.67 1.33
C ASP A 287 -2.18 21.55 2.83
N GLU A 288 -1.25 20.89 3.53
CA GLU A 288 -1.23 20.86 4.99
C GLU A 288 0.23 20.88 5.44
N PRO A 289 0.59 21.64 6.48
CA PRO A 289 1.96 21.59 7.00
C PRO A 289 2.29 20.19 7.54
N LEU A 290 3.55 19.84 7.55
CA LEU A 290 4.00 18.52 7.97
C LEU A 290 3.47 18.14 9.35
N ASP A 291 3.50 19.08 10.31
CA ASP A 291 3.06 18.77 11.67
C ASP A 291 1.54 18.72 11.83
N GLU A 292 0.78 19.02 10.77
CA GLU A 292 -0.69 18.97 10.81
C GLU A 292 -1.28 17.96 9.83
N LEU A 293 -0.47 17.11 9.23
CA LEU A 293 -0.97 16.15 8.25
C LEU A 293 -2.08 15.28 8.86
N GLY A 294 -3.16 15.09 8.11
CA GLY A 294 -4.25 14.21 8.48
C GLY A 294 -5.25 14.79 9.47
N GLU A 295 -5.02 15.99 9.97
CA GLU A 295 -5.88 16.56 11.01
C GLU A 295 -7.25 16.99 10.49
N LYS A 296 -7.33 17.43 9.24
CA LYS A 296 -8.57 17.97 8.66
C LYS A 296 -9.03 17.10 7.50
N LEU A 297 -10.33 17.16 7.21
CA LEU A 297 -10.82 16.63 5.95
C LEU A 297 -10.40 17.59 4.85
N VAL A 298 -9.51 17.13 3.96
CA VAL A 298 -9.03 17.94 2.86
C VAL A 298 -9.75 17.52 1.59
N LEU A 299 -10.36 18.47 0.90
CA LEU A 299 -11.08 18.21 -0.33
C LEU A 299 -10.32 18.83 -1.49
N PRO A 300 -10.11 18.09 -2.60
CA PRO A 300 -9.59 18.72 -3.81
C PRO A 300 -10.46 19.89 -4.21
N GLY A 301 -9.87 20.91 -4.82
CA GLY A 301 -10.53 22.18 -5.04
C GLY A 301 -11.91 22.09 -5.69
N GLU A 302 -12.07 21.14 -6.58
CA GLU A 302 -13.36 20.98 -7.26
C GLU A 302 -14.50 20.57 -6.33
N PHE A 303 -14.19 20.01 -5.17
CA PHE A 303 -15.20 19.56 -4.21
C PHE A 303 -15.45 20.55 -3.08
N GLU A 304 -14.63 21.61 -2.95
CA GLU A 304 -14.80 22.55 -1.84
C GLU A 304 -16.16 23.22 -1.85
N ASN A 305 -16.73 23.49 -3.02
CA ASN A 305 -18.05 24.11 -3.11
C ASN A 305 -19.15 23.22 -2.52
N GLN A 306 -18.87 21.93 -2.35
CA GLN A 306 -19.85 20.97 -1.86
C GLN A 306 -19.48 20.46 -0.46
N ARG A 307 -18.58 21.14 0.25
CA ARG A 307 -18.04 20.62 1.51
C ARG A 307 -19.13 20.27 2.52
N GLY A 308 -20.07 21.19 2.76
CA GLY A 308 -21.13 20.92 3.73
C GLY A 308 -21.94 19.69 3.39
N GLN A 309 -22.28 19.53 2.12
CA GLN A 309 -23.05 18.38 1.66
C GLN A 309 -22.23 17.09 1.78
N ILE A 310 -20.94 17.15 1.42
CA ILE A 310 -20.06 15.99 1.52
C ILE A 310 -19.91 15.58 2.98
N GLU A 311 -19.60 16.54 3.87
CA GLU A 311 -19.43 16.21 5.29
C GLU A 311 -20.69 15.62 5.90
N ALA A 312 -21.85 16.12 5.51
CA ALA A 312 -23.12 15.63 6.06
C ALA A 312 -23.37 14.16 5.67
N GLY A 313 -22.83 13.72 4.54
CA GLY A 313 -23.03 12.36 4.06
C GLY A 313 -22.00 11.35 4.54
N LEU A 314 -20.90 11.81 5.15
CA LEU A 314 -19.85 10.89 5.58
C LEU A 314 -20.11 10.40 7.01
N THR A 315 -19.77 9.14 7.27
CA THR A 315 -19.81 8.58 8.61
C THR A 315 -18.82 9.30 9.52
N ASP A 316 -19.21 9.64 10.74
CA ASP A 316 -18.29 10.24 11.70
C ASP A 316 -17.17 9.28 12.05
N VAL A 317 -15.93 9.78 12.05
CA VAL A 317 -14.76 8.98 12.38
C VAL A 317 -13.88 9.78 13.35
N THR A 318 -13.44 9.12 14.42
CA THR A 318 -12.54 9.70 15.41
C THR A 318 -11.13 9.20 15.13
N ILE A 319 -10.15 10.11 15.06
CA ILE A 319 -8.76 9.74 14.85
C ILE A 319 -8.16 9.31 16.18
N PRO A 320 -7.62 8.07 16.30
CA PRO A 320 -6.99 7.67 17.56
C PRO A 320 -5.77 8.54 17.87
N ARG A 321 -5.61 8.87 19.16
CA ARG A 321 -4.48 9.67 19.61
C ARG A 321 -3.84 8.98 20.79
N ALA A 322 -2.51 8.98 20.82
CA ALA A 322 -1.77 8.46 21.97
C ALA A 322 -2.05 9.34 23.18
N GLU A 323 -2.21 8.72 24.36
CA GLU A 323 -2.38 9.48 25.59
C GLU A 323 -1.09 10.24 25.89
N SER A 324 -1.22 11.52 26.24
CA SER A 324 -0.05 12.28 26.61
C SER A 324 0.41 11.87 28.01
N VAL A 325 1.72 11.72 28.17
CA VAL A 325 2.31 11.32 29.45
C VAL A 325 2.09 12.41 30.51
N ASP A 326 1.88 13.64 30.08
CA ASP A 326 1.71 14.78 30.99
C ASP A 326 0.32 14.86 31.62
N ALA A 327 -0.65 14.08 31.13
CA ALA A 327 -2.01 14.11 31.67
C ALA A 327 -2.10 13.54 33.08
N ASP A 328 -1.10 12.78 33.53
CA ASP A 328 -1.10 12.15 34.84
C ASP A 328 -0.14 12.84 35.81
N ALA A 329 0.31 14.02 35.52
CA ALA A 329 1.30 14.70 36.35
C ALA A 329 0.69 15.53 37.49
N ASP A 330 -0.64 15.47 37.77
CA ASP A 330 -1.31 16.18 38.88
C ASP A 330 -1.71 15.22 39.98
#